data_339d9c8e2b8f8addb68f57bb85b09211
#
_entry.id   339d9c8e2b8f8addb68f57bb85b09211
#
_cell.length_a   1.000
_cell.length_b   1.000
_cell.length_c   1.000
_cell.angle_alpha   90.00
_cell.angle_beta   90.00
_cell.angle_gamma   90.00
#
_symmetry.space_group_name_H-M   'P 1'
#
loop_
_entity.id
_entity.type
_entity.pdbx_description
1 polymer ?
#
loop_
_entity_poly.entity_id
_entity_poly.type
_entity_poly.pdbx_seq_one_letter_code
_entity_poly.pdbx_strand_id
1 'polypeptide(L)'
;MYNTKLWETSGHWQNYAENMFSMDIEKEKFALKPMNCPGHCLLFDMRDRSYKELPFRVADFGVLHRNEASGALTGLTRVRRFQQDDAHIFCRKDQIEDEISDLFDFLEKVYGICGFNFKLKLSTRPEKFLGKIEDWDKAEKNLQNALDKFMPGKWELNPGDGAFYGPKIDITISDALRRNHQCATIQLDFQLPERFKLRYRTGNDEDYIKHEDGSIEKGFDRPVIIHRAILGSLERFIAIVTEHFGGKW
;
A
#
# COMPACT_ATOMS: atom_id res chain seq x y z
N MET A 1 13.69 -9.20 9.03
CA MET A 1 14.78 -8.23 9.22
C MET A 1 15.57 -8.15 7.95
N TYR A 2 15.90 -6.92 7.50
CA TYR A 2 16.64 -6.68 6.25
C TYR A 2 17.75 -5.67 6.50
N ASN A 3 18.81 -5.75 5.69
CA ASN A 3 19.85 -4.73 5.64
C ASN A 3 19.28 -3.37 5.19
N THR A 4 19.80 -2.26 5.70
CA THR A 4 19.31 -0.91 5.39
C THR A 4 19.37 -0.56 3.91
N LYS A 5 20.21 -1.19 3.12
CA LYS A 5 20.29 -1.00 1.66
C LYS A 5 18.95 -1.22 0.95
N LEU A 6 18.14 -2.20 1.42
CA LEU A 6 16.80 -2.41 0.90
C LEU A 6 15.89 -1.21 1.18
N TRP A 7 15.99 -0.65 2.37
CA TRP A 7 15.20 0.50 2.81
C TRP A 7 15.65 1.80 2.14
N GLU A 8 16.93 1.93 1.84
CA GLU A 8 17.49 3.03 1.04
C GLU A 8 16.97 2.97 -0.40
N THR A 9 16.99 1.78 -1.02
CA THR A 9 16.44 1.56 -2.37
C THR A 9 14.98 1.96 -2.43
N SER A 10 14.16 1.52 -1.48
CA SER A 10 12.73 1.81 -1.45
C SER A 10 12.39 3.25 -1.02
N GLY A 11 13.33 4.02 -0.50
CA GLY A 11 13.09 5.36 0.05
C GLY A 11 12.54 5.39 1.48
N HIS A 12 12.30 4.25 2.10
CA HIS A 12 11.83 4.18 3.48
C HIS A 12 12.87 4.71 4.45
N TRP A 13 14.16 4.47 4.21
CA TRP A 13 15.21 4.95 5.10
C TRP A 13 15.25 6.47 5.19
N GLN A 14 15.05 7.17 4.08
CA GLN A 14 15.07 8.62 4.00
C GLN A 14 13.80 9.28 4.57
N ASN A 15 12.65 8.60 4.47
CA ASN A 15 11.35 9.20 4.75
C ASN A 15 10.64 8.59 5.97
N TYR A 16 11.12 7.46 6.49
CA TYR A 16 10.41 6.69 7.50
C TYR A 16 11.33 6.08 8.59
N ALA A 17 12.63 6.41 8.61
CA ALA A 17 13.61 5.80 9.51
C ALA A 17 13.26 5.95 10.99
N GLU A 18 12.66 7.07 11.40
CA GLU A 18 12.27 7.33 12.79
C GLU A 18 11.21 6.31 13.30
N ASN A 19 10.41 5.78 12.37
CA ASN A 19 9.39 4.77 12.65
C ASN A 19 9.90 3.34 12.51
N MET A 20 11.20 3.14 12.30
CA MET A 20 11.81 1.82 12.12
C MET A 20 12.66 1.43 13.32
N PHE A 21 12.54 0.17 13.76
CA PHE A 21 13.51 -0.42 14.70
C PHE A 21 14.74 -0.83 13.92
N SER A 22 15.87 -0.19 14.19
CA SER A 22 17.15 -0.51 13.58
C SER A 22 18.16 -0.99 14.62
N MET A 23 19.12 -1.79 14.18
CA MET A 23 20.18 -2.36 15.01
C MET A 23 21.44 -2.54 14.20
N ASP A 24 22.59 -2.40 14.85
CA ASP A 24 23.87 -2.70 14.26
C ASP A 24 24.21 -4.18 14.57
N ILE A 25 24.50 -4.94 13.52
CA ILE A 25 24.91 -6.34 13.59
C ILE A 25 26.27 -6.43 12.92
N GLU A 26 27.31 -6.74 13.70
CA GLU A 26 28.70 -6.70 13.25
C GLU A 26 29.07 -5.32 12.67
N LYS A 27 29.26 -5.22 11.37
CA LYS A 27 29.64 -3.98 10.68
C LYS A 27 28.53 -3.42 9.79
N GLU A 28 27.34 -3.99 9.84
CA GLU A 28 26.20 -3.60 9.00
C GLU A 28 25.00 -3.20 9.83
N LYS A 29 24.19 -2.31 9.28
CA LYS A 29 22.94 -1.87 9.88
C LYS A 29 21.76 -2.62 9.29
N PHE A 30 20.92 -3.13 10.16
CA PHE A 30 19.70 -3.84 9.83
C PHE A 30 18.48 -3.13 10.43
N ALA A 31 17.31 -3.37 9.85
CA ALA A 31 16.06 -2.92 10.42
C ALA A 31 14.99 -4.01 10.35
N LEU A 32 14.09 -3.99 11.34
CA LEU A 32 12.86 -4.79 11.29
C LEU A 32 11.92 -4.19 10.25
N LYS A 33 11.22 -5.04 9.50
CA LYS A 33 10.31 -4.57 8.45
C LYS A 33 9.11 -3.82 9.05
N PRO A 34 8.87 -2.54 8.66
CA PRO A 34 7.66 -1.82 9.00
C PRO A 34 6.54 -2.04 7.98
N MET A 35 6.88 -2.56 6.79
CA MET A 35 6.02 -2.83 5.63
C MET A 35 6.59 -4.00 4.84
N ASN A 36 5.76 -4.67 4.02
CA ASN A 36 6.19 -5.80 3.18
C ASN A 36 6.53 -5.40 1.75
N CYS A 37 6.14 -4.21 1.30
CA CYS A 37 6.26 -3.78 -0.10
C CYS A 37 7.67 -3.94 -0.70
N PRO A 38 8.80 -3.58 -0.04
CA PRO A 38 10.11 -3.78 -0.63
C PRO A 38 10.47 -5.25 -0.82
N GLY A 39 10.05 -6.13 0.10
CA GLY A 39 10.22 -7.59 -0.05
C GLY A 39 9.43 -8.15 -1.23
N HIS A 40 8.20 -7.67 -1.45
CA HIS A 40 7.38 -8.08 -2.59
C HIS A 40 7.93 -7.54 -3.93
N CYS A 41 8.57 -6.36 -3.94
CA CYS A 41 9.30 -5.88 -5.11
C CYS A 41 10.44 -6.84 -5.48
N LEU A 42 11.23 -7.29 -4.51
CA LEU A 42 12.28 -8.29 -4.75
C LEU A 42 11.71 -9.61 -5.27
N LEU A 43 10.56 -10.05 -4.72
CA LEU A 43 9.87 -11.26 -5.19
C LEU A 43 9.39 -11.12 -6.64
N PHE A 44 8.89 -9.94 -7.01
CA PHE A 44 8.50 -9.66 -8.38
C PHE A 44 9.71 -9.71 -9.33
N ASP A 45 10.83 -9.16 -8.91
CA ASP A 45 12.07 -9.01 -9.71
C ASP A 45 12.89 -10.31 -9.84
N MET A 46 12.52 -11.37 -9.12
CA MET A 46 13.28 -12.66 -9.16
C MET A 46 13.38 -13.29 -10.55
N ARG A 47 12.51 -12.92 -11.48
CA ARG A 47 12.51 -13.37 -12.87
C ARG A 47 11.80 -12.40 -13.80
N ASP A 48 12.16 -12.40 -15.08
CA ASP A 48 11.40 -11.71 -16.10
C ASP A 48 9.95 -12.24 -16.18
N ARG A 49 9.00 -11.32 -16.17
CA ARG A 49 7.56 -11.63 -16.27
C ARG A 49 6.99 -11.16 -17.60
N SER A 50 5.99 -11.87 -18.10
CA SER A 50 5.21 -11.45 -19.27
C SER A 50 3.98 -10.66 -18.84
N TYR A 51 3.49 -9.78 -19.72
CA TYR A 51 2.20 -9.09 -19.53
C TYR A 51 1.03 -10.03 -19.27
N LYS A 52 1.11 -11.31 -19.74
CA LYS A 52 0.08 -12.34 -19.51
C LYS A 52 0.05 -12.85 -18.07
N GLU A 53 1.10 -12.59 -17.29
CA GLU A 53 1.18 -12.97 -15.88
C GLU A 53 0.69 -11.85 -14.95
N LEU A 54 0.31 -10.69 -15.52
CA LEU A 54 -0.25 -9.58 -14.78
C LEU A 54 -1.79 -9.57 -14.89
N PRO A 55 -2.49 -9.28 -13.79
CA PRO A 55 -1.97 -8.81 -12.51
C PRO A 55 -1.33 -9.93 -11.67
N PHE A 56 -0.16 -9.66 -11.08
CA PHE A 56 0.50 -10.54 -10.13
C PHE A 56 0.19 -10.07 -8.71
N ARG A 57 -0.51 -10.91 -7.94
CA ARG A 57 -0.99 -10.59 -6.60
C ARG A 57 -0.24 -11.42 -5.56
N VAL A 58 0.32 -10.75 -4.56
CA VAL A 58 1.01 -11.39 -3.42
C VAL A 58 0.50 -10.81 -2.10
N ALA A 59 0.40 -11.65 -1.08
CA ALA A 59 0.00 -11.26 0.27
C ALA A 59 0.96 -11.84 1.30
N ASP A 60 1.25 -11.07 2.35
CA ASP A 60 2.04 -11.49 3.49
C ASP A 60 1.33 -11.08 4.79
N PHE A 61 0.95 -12.08 5.58
CA PHE A 61 0.37 -11.91 6.92
C PHE A 61 1.44 -11.93 8.02
N GLY A 62 2.70 -11.81 7.64
CA GLY A 62 3.83 -11.81 8.55
C GLY A 62 3.87 -10.58 9.44
N VAL A 63 4.67 -10.70 10.50
CA VAL A 63 4.80 -9.66 11.52
C VAL A 63 5.50 -8.42 10.98
N LEU A 64 4.91 -7.25 11.26
CA LEU A 64 5.46 -5.94 11.02
C LEU A 64 5.82 -5.25 12.34
N HIS A 65 6.79 -4.33 12.30
CA HIS A 65 7.25 -3.60 13.47
C HIS A 65 7.33 -2.10 13.15
N ARG A 66 6.69 -1.28 13.98
CA ARG A 66 6.77 0.17 13.86
C ARG A 66 7.13 0.79 15.20
N ASN A 67 8.12 1.67 15.21
CA ASN A 67 8.56 2.39 16.41
C ASN A 67 7.60 3.53 16.73
N GLU A 68 6.36 3.17 17.07
CA GLU A 68 5.35 4.14 17.51
C GLU A 68 5.77 4.79 18.82
N ALA A 69 5.48 6.08 18.97
CA ALA A 69 5.71 6.79 20.24
C ALA A 69 4.92 6.13 21.37
N SER A 70 5.49 6.06 22.57
CA SER A 70 4.86 5.39 23.71
C SER A 70 3.49 5.98 24.07
N GLY A 71 3.32 7.29 23.97
CA GLY A 71 2.05 7.97 24.20
C GLY A 71 0.97 7.73 23.16
N ALA A 72 1.32 7.15 22.01
CA ALA A 72 0.36 6.80 20.96
C ALA A 72 -0.18 5.36 21.10
N LEU A 73 0.42 4.54 21.96
CA LEU A 73 0.01 3.14 22.14
C LEU A 73 -1.35 3.06 22.85
N THR A 74 -2.25 2.21 22.36
CA THR A 74 -3.62 2.10 22.89
C THR A 74 -4.12 0.66 22.75
N GLY A 75 -3.93 -0.15 23.79
CA GLY A 75 -4.37 -1.57 23.81
C GLY A 75 -3.98 -2.30 22.51
N LEU A 76 -4.91 -3.05 21.93
CA LEU A 76 -4.70 -3.71 20.63
C LEU A 76 -4.89 -2.78 19.41
N THR A 77 -5.47 -1.60 19.60
CA THR A 77 -5.78 -0.71 18.47
C THR A 77 -4.54 0.02 17.93
N ARG A 78 -3.49 0.18 18.74
CA ARG A 78 -2.20 0.73 18.29
C ARG A 78 -1.04 0.13 19.06
N VAL A 79 -0.30 -0.72 18.39
CA VAL A 79 0.82 -1.51 18.93
C VAL A 79 2.08 -1.32 18.09
N ARG A 80 3.23 -1.72 18.59
CA ARG A 80 4.52 -1.66 17.88
C ARG A 80 4.82 -2.89 17.05
N ARG A 81 4.22 -4.03 17.40
CA ARG A 81 4.32 -5.32 16.70
C ARG A 81 2.93 -5.78 16.32
N PHE A 82 2.66 -5.95 15.05
CA PHE A 82 1.34 -6.30 14.55
C PHE A 82 1.43 -7.13 13.26
N GLN A 83 0.32 -7.74 12.90
CA GLN A 83 0.12 -8.42 11.64
C GLN A 83 -0.88 -7.63 10.79
N GLN A 84 -0.75 -7.73 9.49
CA GLN A 84 -1.63 -7.06 8.54
C GLN A 84 -1.96 -8.01 7.40
N ASP A 85 -3.16 -7.92 6.84
CA ASP A 85 -3.51 -8.59 5.59
C ASP A 85 -2.92 -7.85 4.39
N ASP A 86 -1.62 -7.62 4.46
CA ASP A 86 -0.88 -6.77 3.55
C ASP A 86 -0.66 -7.46 2.21
N ALA A 87 -1.16 -6.86 1.14
CA ALA A 87 -1.01 -7.40 -0.20
C ALA A 87 -0.63 -6.33 -1.21
N HIS A 88 0.07 -6.78 -2.24
CA HIS A 88 0.56 -5.95 -3.33
C HIS A 88 0.16 -6.57 -4.66
N ILE A 89 -0.49 -5.77 -5.50
CA ILE A 89 -0.93 -6.15 -6.84
C ILE A 89 -0.05 -5.41 -7.83
N PHE A 90 0.78 -6.15 -8.53
CA PHE A 90 1.59 -5.63 -9.64
C PHE A 90 0.78 -5.78 -10.91
N CYS A 91 0.36 -4.66 -11.51
CA CYS A 91 -0.52 -4.66 -12.66
C CYS A 91 -0.03 -3.71 -13.75
N ARG A 92 -0.63 -3.83 -14.94
CA ARG A 92 -0.46 -2.85 -16.01
C ARG A 92 -1.35 -1.62 -15.72
N LYS A 93 -1.02 -0.50 -16.37
CA LYS A 93 -1.76 0.76 -16.24
C LYS A 93 -3.24 0.62 -16.63
N ASP A 94 -3.53 -0.18 -17.64
CA ASP A 94 -4.89 -0.45 -18.12
C ASP A 94 -5.71 -1.39 -17.20
N GLN A 95 -5.08 -2.05 -16.24
CA GLN A 95 -5.73 -2.93 -15.27
C GLN A 95 -6.08 -2.23 -13.95
N ILE A 96 -5.64 -0.99 -13.73
CA ILE A 96 -5.79 -0.29 -12.43
C ILE A 96 -7.26 -0.18 -12.01
N GLU A 97 -8.13 0.24 -12.91
CA GLU A 97 -9.56 0.47 -12.59
C GLU A 97 -10.27 -0.83 -12.22
N ASP A 98 -10.02 -1.90 -12.97
CA ASP A 98 -10.61 -3.21 -12.71
C ASP A 98 -10.13 -3.78 -11.37
N GLU A 99 -8.82 -3.70 -11.08
CA GLU A 99 -8.27 -4.17 -9.81
C GLU A 99 -8.82 -3.39 -8.61
N ILE A 100 -8.98 -2.07 -8.72
CA ILE A 100 -9.57 -1.26 -7.63
C ILE A 100 -11.06 -1.58 -7.47
N SER A 101 -11.80 -1.82 -8.56
CA SER A 101 -13.19 -2.23 -8.50
C SER A 101 -13.35 -3.56 -7.76
N ASP A 102 -12.53 -4.55 -8.09
CA ASP A 102 -12.51 -5.86 -7.42
C ASP A 102 -12.19 -5.72 -5.92
N LEU A 103 -11.30 -4.78 -5.56
CA LEU A 103 -10.98 -4.49 -4.16
C LEU A 103 -12.16 -3.86 -3.41
N PHE A 104 -12.96 -3.01 -4.05
CA PHE A 104 -14.17 -2.46 -3.43
C PHE A 104 -15.23 -3.55 -3.22
N ASP A 105 -15.44 -4.43 -4.18
CA ASP A 105 -16.35 -5.56 -4.03
C ASP A 105 -15.91 -6.49 -2.88
N PHE A 106 -14.61 -6.73 -2.79
CA PHE A 106 -14.04 -7.49 -1.68
C PHE A 106 -14.23 -6.80 -0.33
N LEU A 107 -14.02 -5.48 -0.27
CA LEU A 107 -14.24 -4.65 0.92
C LEU A 107 -15.71 -4.73 1.40
N GLU A 108 -16.66 -4.52 0.50
CA GLU A 108 -18.09 -4.61 0.81
C GLU A 108 -18.47 -5.99 1.35
N LYS A 109 -17.96 -7.04 0.74
CA LYS A 109 -18.21 -8.42 1.20
C LYS A 109 -17.68 -8.64 2.61
N VAL A 110 -16.43 -8.26 2.88
CA VAL A 110 -15.79 -8.48 4.19
C VAL A 110 -16.48 -7.66 5.28
N TYR A 111 -16.71 -6.37 5.04
CA TYR A 111 -17.33 -5.51 6.04
C TYR A 111 -18.83 -5.79 6.21
N GLY A 112 -19.51 -6.22 5.14
CA GLY A 112 -20.90 -6.66 5.20
C GLY A 112 -21.10 -7.88 6.11
N ILE A 113 -20.17 -8.84 6.11
CA ILE A 113 -20.21 -9.99 7.05
C ILE A 113 -20.16 -9.51 8.51
N CYS A 114 -19.37 -8.47 8.79
CA CYS A 114 -19.26 -7.88 10.12
C CYS A 114 -20.38 -6.87 10.45
N GLY A 115 -21.23 -6.52 9.49
CA GLY A 115 -22.25 -5.49 9.65
C GLY A 115 -21.67 -4.08 9.81
N PHE A 116 -20.45 -3.83 9.34
CA PHE A 116 -19.81 -2.52 9.44
C PHE A 116 -20.25 -1.57 8.33
N ASN A 117 -20.56 -0.34 8.73
CA ASN A 117 -20.63 0.80 7.82
C ASN A 117 -19.26 1.46 7.76
N PHE A 118 -18.87 1.92 6.58
CA PHE A 118 -17.56 2.55 6.37
C PHE A 118 -17.68 3.88 5.62
N LYS A 119 -16.65 4.70 5.78
CA LYS A 119 -16.45 5.96 5.07
C LYS A 119 -15.17 5.89 4.27
N LEU A 120 -15.16 6.51 3.11
CA LEU A 120 -14.04 6.57 2.19
C LEU A 120 -13.45 7.97 2.16
N LYS A 121 -12.11 8.06 2.19
CA LYS A 121 -11.37 9.30 2.02
C LYS A 121 -10.29 9.14 0.98
N LEU A 122 -10.18 10.08 0.06
CA LEU A 122 -9.05 10.18 -0.86
C LEU A 122 -7.99 11.07 -0.25
N SER A 123 -6.87 10.48 0.16
CA SER A 123 -5.72 11.18 0.71
C SER A 123 -4.72 11.47 -0.39
N THR A 124 -4.50 12.76 -0.67
CA THR A 124 -3.69 13.23 -1.79
C THR A 124 -2.24 13.52 -1.39
N ARG A 125 -1.45 13.98 -2.34
CA ARG A 125 -0.02 14.24 -2.24
C ARG A 125 0.36 15.04 -0.99
N PRO A 126 1.29 14.52 -0.14
CA PRO A 126 1.84 15.24 1.01
C PRO A 126 2.87 16.30 0.59
N GLU A 127 3.34 17.14 1.51
CA GLU A 127 4.40 18.12 1.26
C GLU A 127 5.73 17.44 0.86
N LYS A 128 6.06 16.32 1.51
CA LYS A 128 7.24 15.51 1.19
C LYS A 128 6.83 14.25 0.46
N PHE A 129 7.18 14.15 -0.82
CA PHE A 129 6.81 13.04 -1.68
C PHE A 129 7.95 12.65 -2.63
N LEU A 130 7.86 11.46 -3.19
CA LEU A 130 8.75 10.97 -4.25
C LEU A 130 8.09 11.13 -5.63
N GLY A 131 8.93 11.27 -6.65
CA GLY A 131 8.52 11.25 -8.06
C GLY A 131 8.05 12.58 -8.60
N LYS A 132 7.41 12.53 -9.76
CA LYS A 132 6.96 13.70 -10.52
C LYS A 132 5.52 14.05 -10.18
N ILE A 133 5.19 15.34 -10.24
CA ILE A 133 3.83 15.84 -9.98
C ILE A 133 2.83 15.21 -10.95
N GLU A 134 3.21 15.06 -12.21
CA GLU A 134 2.34 14.51 -13.26
C GLU A 134 1.93 13.05 -12.98
N ASP A 135 2.79 12.27 -12.35
CA ASP A 135 2.48 10.89 -11.95
C ASP A 135 1.49 10.87 -10.78
N TRP A 136 1.67 11.80 -9.83
CA TRP A 136 0.73 11.99 -8.72
C TRP A 136 -0.65 12.43 -9.20
N ASP A 137 -0.72 13.42 -10.10
CA ASP A 137 -1.98 13.90 -10.64
C ASP A 137 -2.74 12.78 -11.37
N LYS A 138 -2.04 11.92 -12.12
CA LYS A 138 -2.64 10.72 -12.75
C LYS A 138 -3.13 9.71 -11.72
N ALA A 139 -2.31 9.42 -10.71
CA ALA A 139 -2.66 8.48 -9.66
C ALA A 139 -3.88 8.95 -8.86
N GLU A 140 -3.90 10.21 -8.44
CA GLU A 140 -5.04 10.82 -7.75
C GLU A 140 -6.30 10.77 -8.60
N LYS A 141 -6.19 11.07 -9.91
CA LYS A 141 -7.31 11.02 -10.83
C LYS A 141 -7.86 9.60 -11.00
N ASN A 142 -7.00 8.59 -11.09
CA ASN A 142 -7.42 7.18 -11.17
C ASN A 142 -8.19 6.77 -9.91
N LEU A 143 -7.68 7.11 -8.73
CA LEU A 143 -8.37 6.81 -7.46
C LEU A 143 -9.69 7.57 -7.34
N GLN A 144 -9.74 8.84 -7.75
CA GLN A 144 -10.97 9.62 -7.79
C GLN A 144 -12.02 8.97 -8.69
N ASN A 145 -11.65 8.61 -9.92
CA ASN A 145 -12.57 7.97 -10.86
C ASN A 145 -13.14 6.66 -10.29
N ALA A 146 -12.29 5.85 -9.65
CA ALA A 146 -12.73 4.61 -9.02
C ALA A 146 -13.73 4.88 -7.86
N LEU A 147 -13.47 5.88 -7.04
CA LEU A 147 -14.37 6.29 -5.95
C LEU A 147 -15.70 6.84 -6.49
N ASP A 148 -15.67 7.67 -7.53
CA ASP A 148 -16.87 8.23 -8.15
C ASP A 148 -17.75 7.15 -8.79
N LYS A 149 -17.13 6.09 -9.31
CA LYS A 149 -17.84 4.92 -9.85
C LYS A 149 -18.45 4.05 -8.75
N PHE A 150 -17.73 3.85 -7.65
CA PHE A 150 -18.15 2.97 -6.56
C PHE A 150 -19.17 3.63 -5.62
N MET A 151 -18.89 4.85 -5.15
CA MET A 151 -19.72 5.60 -4.20
C MET A 151 -19.83 7.08 -4.60
N PRO A 152 -20.58 7.42 -5.66
CA PRO A 152 -20.67 8.78 -6.16
C PRO A 152 -21.17 9.75 -5.10
N GLY A 153 -20.36 10.78 -4.81
CA GLY A 153 -20.68 11.84 -3.84
C GLY A 153 -20.71 11.41 -2.36
N LYS A 154 -20.22 10.23 -2.03
CA LYS A 154 -20.21 9.69 -0.66
C LYS A 154 -18.80 9.45 -0.11
N TRP A 155 -17.81 10.06 -0.68
CA TRP A 155 -16.43 10.04 -0.19
C TRP A 155 -15.93 11.46 0.10
N GLU A 156 -14.90 11.58 0.91
CA GLU A 156 -14.32 12.85 1.34
C GLU A 156 -12.90 13.01 0.79
N LEU A 157 -12.54 14.25 0.42
CA LEU A 157 -11.16 14.59 0.10
C LEU A 157 -10.38 14.86 1.40
N ASN A 158 -9.20 14.28 1.52
CA ASN A 158 -8.25 14.47 2.63
C ASN A 158 -6.89 14.96 2.10
N PRO A 159 -6.71 16.28 1.87
CA PRO A 159 -5.53 16.79 1.24
C PRO A 159 -4.26 16.59 2.08
N GLY A 160 -3.16 16.16 1.43
CA GLY A 160 -1.84 16.12 2.05
C GLY A 160 -1.56 14.92 2.95
N ASP A 161 -2.46 13.94 3.02
CA ASP A 161 -2.30 12.76 3.90
C ASP A 161 -1.96 11.46 3.15
N GLY A 162 -1.53 11.57 1.90
CA GLY A 162 -1.01 10.46 1.10
C GLY A 162 0.28 9.88 1.67
N ALA A 163 0.65 8.67 1.26
CA ALA A 163 1.97 8.13 1.55
C ALA A 163 3.04 8.90 0.76
N PHE A 164 4.30 8.85 1.19
CA PHE A 164 5.37 9.56 0.48
C PHE A 164 5.60 9.04 -0.95
N TYR A 165 5.10 7.85 -1.28
CA TYR A 165 5.25 7.18 -2.58
C TYR A 165 3.96 7.14 -3.42
N GLY A 166 2.80 7.51 -2.87
CA GLY A 166 1.55 7.51 -3.65
C GLY A 166 0.31 7.95 -2.86
N PRO A 167 -0.73 8.40 -3.58
CA PRO A 167 -2.02 8.71 -2.99
C PRO A 167 -2.73 7.45 -2.51
N LYS A 168 -3.67 7.60 -1.59
CA LYS A 168 -4.37 6.47 -1.00
C LYS A 168 -5.85 6.74 -0.78
N ILE A 169 -6.62 5.67 -0.80
CA ILE A 169 -7.99 5.64 -0.30
C ILE A 169 -7.92 5.06 1.11
N ASP A 170 -8.33 5.86 2.09
CA ASP A 170 -8.44 5.43 3.49
C ASP A 170 -9.89 5.06 3.79
N ILE A 171 -10.07 3.86 4.35
CA ILE A 171 -11.36 3.32 4.72
C ILE A 171 -11.47 3.32 6.24
N THR A 172 -12.46 4.05 6.74
CA THR A 172 -12.72 4.25 8.16
C THR A 172 -14.01 3.57 8.57
N ILE A 173 -13.96 2.76 9.62
CA ILE A 173 -15.14 2.17 10.27
C ILE A 173 -15.37 2.81 11.64
N SER A 174 -16.61 2.77 12.12
CA SER A 174 -16.95 3.21 13.48
C SER A 174 -17.18 2.00 14.38
N ASP A 175 -16.58 2.02 15.56
CA ASP A 175 -16.80 0.99 16.59
C ASP A 175 -18.14 1.22 17.34
N ALA A 176 -18.45 0.32 18.26
CA ALA A 176 -19.67 0.37 19.09
C ALA A 176 -19.73 1.64 19.96
N LEU A 177 -18.59 2.25 20.28
CA LEU A 177 -18.48 3.50 21.03
C LEU A 177 -18.47 4.74 20.12
N ARG A 178 -18.75 4.58 18.81
CA ARG A 178 -18.72 5.63 17.77
C ARG A 178 -17.31 6.26 17.58
N ARG A 179 -16.25 5.57 17.97
CA ARG A 179 -14.87 5.98 17.62
C ARG A 179 -14.58 5.56 16.20
N ASN A 180 -13.91 6.42 15.46
CA ASN A 180 -13.54 6.14 14.08
C ASN A 180 -12.14 5.49 14.04
N HIS A 181 -12.01 4.39 13.31
CA HIS A 181 -10.77 3.68 13.12
C HIS A 181 -10.50 3.53 11.62
N GLN A 182 -9.35 4.02 11.17
CA GLN A 182 -8.84 3.69 9.86
C GLN A 182 -8.42 2.21 9.88
N CYS A 183 -9.07 1.39 9.08
CA CYS A 183 -8.79 -0.04 8.97
C CYS A 183 -8.19 -0.39 7.61
N ALA A 184 -8.99 -0.31 6.55
CA ALA A 184 -8.52 -0.61 5.22
C ALA A 184 -7.80 0.57 4.57
N THR A 185 -6.95 0.25 3.61
CA THR A 185 -6.28 1.21 2.76
C THR A 185 -6.04 0.60 1.38
N ILE A 186 -6.16 1.42 0.34
CA ILE A 186 -5.79 1.11 -1.04
C ILE A 186 -4.90 2.24 -1.52
N GLN A 187 -3.67 1.93 -1.94
CA GLN A 187 -2.67 2.92 -2.33
C GLN A 187 -2.17 2.60 -3.73
N LEU A 188 -2.06 3.61 -4.57
CA LEU A 188 -1.54 3.49 -5.93
C LEU A 188 -0.11 4.03 -5.97
N ASP A 189 0.83 3.21 -6.45
CA ASP A 189 2.25 3.49 -6.38
C ASP A 189 2.94 3.27 -7.73
N PHE A 190 3.53 4.34 -8.26
CA PHE A 190 4.37 4.35 -9.45
C PHE A 190 5.87 4.46 -9.09
N GLN A 191 6.21 4.72 -7.82
CA GLN A 191 7.56 5.06 -7.38
C GLN A 191 8.41 3.84 -7.06
N LEU A 192 7.88 2.89 -6.28
CA LEU A 192 8.61 1.67 -5.97
C LEU A 192 8.97 0.86 -7.22
N PRO A 193 8.08 0.70 -8.22
CA PRO A 193 8.43 0.04 -9.47
C PRO A 193 9.63 0.70 -10.18
N GLU A 194 9.73 2.02 -10.17
CA GLU A 194 10.86 2.74 -10.75
C GLU A 194 12.14 2.56 -9.92
N ARG A 195 12.06 2.74 -8.60
CA ARG A 195 13.20 2.62 -7.69
C ARG A 195 13.81 1.23 -7.66
N PHE A 196 12.99 0.18 -7.75
CA PHE A 196 13.42 -1.22 -7.86
C PHE A 196 13.70 -1.64 -9.31
N LYS A 197 13.54 -0.74 -10.29
CA LYS A 197 13.71 -1.00 -11.72
C LYS A 197 12.88 -2.20 -12.20
N LEU A 198 11.71 -2.40 -11.62
CA LEU A 198 10.81 -3.49 -11.99
C LEU A 198 10.37 -3.34 -13.44
N ARG A 199 10.19 -4.47 -14.12
CA ARG A 199 9.79 -4.50 -15.52
C ARG A 199 9.03 -5.78 -15.85
N TYR A 200 8.25 -5.72 -16.92
CA TYR A 200 7.63 -6.89 -17.53
C TYR A 200 7.69 -6.79 -19.05
N ARG A 201 7.70 -7.94 -19.73
CA ARG A 201 7.67 -8.00 -21.21
C ARG A 201 6.27 -7.68 -21.69
N THR A 202 6.12 -6.70 -22.58
CA THR A 202 4.83 -6.27 -23.12
C THR A 202 4.36 -7.15 -24.27
N GLY A 203 5.27 -7.83 -24.96
CA GLY A 203 5.00 -8.56 -26.20
C GLY A 203 4.87 -7.66 -27.43
N ASN A 204 5.20 -6.37 -27.30
CA ASN A 204 5.26 -5.40 -28.38
C ASN A 204 6.64 -4.73 -28.37
N ASP A 205 7.42 -4.88 -29.43
CA ASP A 205 8.78 -4.35 -29.53
C ASP A 205 8.83 -2.82 -29.72
N GLU A 206 7.68 -2.17 -29.94
CA GLU A 206 7.58 -0.70 -29.97
C GLU A 206 7.52 -0.08 -28.56
N ASP A 207 7.08 -0.84 -27.58
CA ASP A 207 7.09 -0.40 -26.19
C ASP A 207 8.52 -0.33 -25.67
N TYR A 208 8.80 0.62 -24.79
CA TYR A 208 10.13 0.75 -24.20
C TYR A 208 10.11 1.46 -22.87
N ILE A 209 11.07 1.10 -22.03
CA ILE A 209 11.44 1.85 -20.82
C ILE A 209 12.60 2.77 -21.19
N LYS A 210 12.46 4.06 -20.90
CA LYS A 210 13.56 5.03 -20.97
C LYS A 210 14.14 5.22 -19.57
N HIS A 211 15.41 4.90 -19.41
CA HIS A 211 16.13 5.09 -18.15
C HIS A 211 16.66 6.51 -17.98
N GLU A 212 17.02 6.89 -16.74
CA GLU A 212 17.56 8.21 -16.42
C GLU A 212 18.89 8.52 -17.15
N ASP A 213 19.70 7.50 -17.40
CA ASP A 213 20.95 7.60 -18.17
C ASP A 213 20.74 7.76 -19.68
N GLY A 214 19.48 7.79 -20.12
CA GLY A 214 19.09 7.92 -21.52
C GLY A 214 19.05 6.60 -22.30
N SER A 215 19.43 5.47 -21.71
CA SER A 215 19.31 4.16 -22.32
C SER A 215 17.85 3.74 -22.51
N ILE A 216 17.60 2.92 -23.53
CA ILE A 216 16.28 2.44 -23.92
C ILE A 216 16.25 0.91 -23.85
N GLU A 217 15.27 0.37 -23.15
CA GLU A 217 15.00 -1.05 -23.05
C GLU A 217 13.69 -1.38 -23.78
N LYS A 218 13.79 -1.96 -24.98
CA LYS A 218 12.64 -2.28 -25.85
C LYS A 218 11.90 -3.55 -25.43
N GLY A 219 10.59 -3.57 -25.69
CA GLY A 219 9.72 -4.71 -25.38
C GLY A 219 9.35 -4.85 -23.90
N PHE A 220 9.61 -3.79 -23.11
CA PHE A 220 9.31 -3.77 -21.68
C PHE A 220 8.53 -2.52 -21.27
N ASP A 221 7.72 -2.66 -20.22
CA ASP A 221 7.11 -1.53 -19.48
C ASP A 221 7.21 -1.79 -17.97
N ARG A 222 6.99 -0.74 -17.16
CA ARG A 222 6.99 -0.82 -15.71
C ARG A 222 5.59 -1.15 -15.19
N PRO A 223 5.48 -2.10 -14.26
CA PRO A 223 4.21 -2.32 -13.58
C PRO A 223 3.86 -1.13 -12.68
N VAL A 224 2.60 -1.05 -12.30
CA VAL A 224 2.11 -0.21 -11.20
C VAL A 224 1.84 -1.12 -10.02
N ILE A 225 2.02 -0.64 -8.80
CA ILE A 225 1.68 -1.40 -7.60
C ILE A 225 0.43 -0.80 -6.95
N ILE A 226 -0.53 -1.67 -6.66
CA ILE A 226 -1.65 -1.35 -5.77
C ILE A 226 -1.34 -2.03 -4.43
N HIS A 227 -1.08 -1.23 -3.40
CA HIS A 227 -0.94 -1.71 -2.03
C HIS A 227 -2.33 -1.77 -1.39
N ARG A 228 -2.67 -2.86 -0.74
CA ARG A 228 -3.95 -2.95 -0.06
C ARG A 228 -3.86 -3.71 1.26
N ALA A 229 -4.61 -3.24 2.24
CA ALA A 229 -5.01 -3.98 3.43
C ALA A 229 -6.51 -3.74 3.64
N ILE A 230 -7.29 -4.80 3.81
CA ILE A 230 -8.74 -4.72 4.01
C ILE A 230 -9.09 -4.75 5.49
N LEU A 231 -8.45 -5.62 6.26
CA LEU A 231 -8.61 -5.67 7.71
C LEU A 231 -7.71 -4.63 8.40
N GLY A 232 -6.62 -4.24 7.76
CA GLY A 232 -5.57 -3.42 8.33
C GLY A 232 -4.75 -4.20 9.36
N SER A 233 -4.36 -3.57 10.48
CA SER A 233 -3.78 -4.31 11.59
C SER A 233 -4.79 -5.31 12.14
N LEU A 234 -4.44 -6.60 12.16
CA LEU A 234 -5.32 -7.66 12.65
C LEU A 234 -5.65 -7.47 14.13
N GLU A 235 -4.70 -6.99 14.92
CA GLU A 235 -4.90 -6.70 16.35
C GLU A 235 -5.98 -5.62 16.54
N ARG A 236 -5.93 -4.53 15.75
CA ARG A 236 -6.96 -3.48 15.76
C ARG A 236 -8.31 -4.02 15.32
N PHE A 237 -8.33 -4.79 14.22
CA PHE A 237 -9.57 -5.34 13.68
C PHE A 237 -10.23 -6.30 14.67
N ILE A 238 -9.45 -7.19 15.32
CA ILE A 238 -9.94 -8.08 16.38
C ILE A 238 -10.53 -7.27 17.55
N ALA A 239 -9.85 -6.22 17.99
CA ALA A 239 -10.37 -5.36 19.07
C ALA A 239 -11.73 -4.75 18.71
N ILE A 240 -11.86 -4.21 17.49
CA ILE A 240 -13.08 -3.57 17.01
C ILE A 240 -14.22 -4.60 16.91
N VAL A 241 -13.96 -5.76 16.29
CA VAL A 241 -14.95 -6.85 16.14
C VAL A 241 -15.39 -7.35 17.50
N THR A 242 -14.45 -7.55 18.44
CA THR A 242 -14.76 -8.01 19.79
C THR A 242 -15.68 -7.03 20.53
N GLU A 243 -15.41 -5.73 20.45
CA GLU A 243 -16.29 -4.71 21.05
C GLU A 243 -17.64 -4.64 20.33
N HIS A 244 -17.65 -4.72 19.00
CA HIS A 244 -18.86 -4.63 18.19
C HIS A 244 -19.87 -5.73 18.52
N PHE A 245 -19.40 -6.96 18.69
CA PHE A 245 -20.23 -8.13 19.02
C PHE A 245 -20.33 -8.44 20.52
N GLY A 246 -19.83 -7.55 21.38
CA GLY A 246 -19.86 -7.75 22.84
C GLY A 246 -19.12 -9.02 23.30
N GLY A 247 -18.07 -9.39 22.57
CA GLY A 247 -17.24 -10.58 22.86
C GLY A 247 -17.86 -11.90 22.39
N LYS A 248 -18.97 -11.90 21.66
CA LYS A 248 -19.70 -13.10 21.19
C LYS A 248 -19.80 -13.09 19.68
N TRP A 249 -18.83 -13.72 19.02
CA TRP A 249 -18.74 -13.81 17.55
C TRP A 249 -18.03 -15.08 17.10
#